data_8471abc4a45374d2a9007da03b51f9a9
#
_entry.id   8471abc4a45374d2a9007da03b51f9a9
#
_cell.length_a   1.000
_cell.length_b   1.000
_cell.length_c   1.000
_cell.angle_alpha   90.00
_cell.angle_beta   90.00
_cell.angle_gamma   90.00
#
_symmetry.space_group_name_H-M   'P 1'
#
loop_
_entity.id
_entity.type
_entity.pdbx_description
1 polymer ?
#
loop_
_entity_poly.entity_id
_entity_poly.type
_entity_poly.pdbx_seq_one_letter_code
_entity_poly.pdbx_strand_id
1 'polypeptide(L)'
;MVFKKSMLLAIALGSLVLSGCSQPSFNTDAVRNAVTEDAEKIDARVDVTLNQLYARYPNVRDLSSRAAGILVIPLVTEAGFFWGGGYGRGALRVNGQTQDYYSTASAGYGFQFGAQQYSHALFFMTEQSLEDFRMSPGWALSGDAEYTLLSGGESLRAETTTALAPVIAVVFGQSGLKFGVSIEGQKYTRIIP
;
A
#
# COMPACT_ATOMS: atom_id res chain seq x y z
N MET A 1 -80.56 26.73 -6.22
CA MET A 1 -80.45 26.98 -7.64
C MET A 1 -79.09 26.39 -8.07
N VAL A 2 -79.17 25.31 -8.80
CA VAL A 2 -78.16 24.34 -9.08
C VAL A 2 -77.33 24.73 -10.31
N PHE A 3 -76.02 24.62 -10.26
CA PHE A 3 -75.24 24.35 -11.49
C PHE A 3 -74.16 23.38 -11.22
N LYS A 4 -74.41 22.15 -11.72
CA LYS A 4 -73.47 21.04 -11.88
C LYS A 4 -72.54 21.34 -13.04
N LYS A 5 -71.22 21.32 -12.86
CA LYS A 5 -70.26 21.23 -13.93
C LYS A 5 -69.46 19.97 -13.78
N SER A 6 -69.76 19.02 -14.63
CA SER A 6 -69.01 17.81 -14.91
C SER A 6 -67.64 18.15 -15.53
N MET A 7 -66.57 17.75 -14.94
CA MET A 7 -65.24 17.87 -15.48
C MET A 7 -64.77 16.46 -15.88
N LEU A 8 -64.76 16.19 -17.15
CA LEU A 8 -64.25 14.99 -17.79
C LEU A 8 -62.72 14.97 -17.61
N LEU A 9 -62.23 13.97 -16.87
CA LEU A 9 -60.80 13.72 -16.66
C LEU A 9 -60.34 12.79 -17.81
N ALA A 10 -59.62 13.34 -18.76
CA ALA A 10 -58.97 12.57 -19.83
C ALA A 10 -57.72 11.88 -19.25
N ILE A 11 -57.75 10.57 -19.17
CA ILE A 11 -56.59 9.74 -18.80
C ILE A 11 -55.76 9.58 -20.07
N ALA A 12 -54.64 10.29 -20.10
CA ALA A 12 -53.57 10.05 -21.12
C ALA A 12 -52.74 8.85 -20.65
N LEU A 13 -52.88 7.71 -21.31
CA LEU A 13 -51.94 6.60 -21.21
C LEU A 13 -50.60 7.02 -21.79
N GLY A 14 -49.69 7.42 -20.92
CA GLY A 14 -48.28 7.55 -21.29
C GLY A 14 -47.63 6.15 -21.34
N SER A 15 -47.32 5.70 -22.56
CA SER A 15 -46.52 4.51 -22.81
C SER A 15 -45.11 4.73 -22.25
N LEU A 16 -44.80 4.12 -21.10
CA LEU A 16 -43.43 3.97 -20.60
C LEU A 16 -42.65 3.07 -21.59
N VAL A 17 -41.79 3.68 -22.36
CA VAL A 17 -40.75 2.99 -23.13
C VAL A 17 -39.74 2.51 -22.07
N LEU A 18 -39.74 1.22 -21.72
CA LEU A 18 -38.65 0.58 -21.01
C LEU A 18 -37.41 0.62 -21.91
N SER A 19 -36.60 1.64 -21.74
CA SER A 19 -35.23 1.66 -22.28
C SER A 19 -34.48 0.50 -21.63
N GLY A 20 -34.15 -0.50 -22.46
CA GLY A 20 -33.43 -1.69 -22.01
C GLY A 20 -32.16 -1.28 -21.30
N CYS A 21 -31.99 -1.76 -20.07
CA CYS A 21 -30.71 -1.78 -19.40
C CYS A 21 -29.77 -2.62 -20.24
N SER A 22 -28.93 -1.97 -21.05
CA SER A 22 -27.74 -2.60 -21.59
C SER A 22 -26.89 -3.01 -20.37
N GLN A 23 -26.81 -4.31 -20.10
CA GLN A 23 -25.89 -4.84 -19.09
C GLN A 23 -24.48 -4.36 -19.49
N PRO A 24 -23.73 -3.75 -18.56
CA PRO A 24 -22.33 -3.44 -18.85
C PRO A 24 -21.64 -4.77 -19.14
N SER A 25 -21.25 -4.99 -20.38
CA SER A 25 -20.42 -6.11 -20.76
C SER A 25 -19.08 -5.93 -20.03
N PHE A 26 -18.80 -6.82 -19.09
CA PHE A 26 -17.52 -6.85 -18.39
C PHE A 26 -16.44 -7.18 -19.43
N ASN A 27 -15.72 -6.15 -19.85
CA ASN A 27 -14.62 -6.32 -20.79
C ASN A 27 -13.41 -6.85 -20.03
N THR A 28 -13.23 -8.16 -20.02
CA THR A 28 -12.11 -8.85 -19.35
C THR A 28 -10.75 -8.38 -19.84
N ASP A 29 -10.64 -7.96 -21.10
CA ASP A 29 -9.37 -7.47 -21.65
C ASP A 29 -9.05 -6.07 -21.13
N ALA A 30 -10.04 -5.20 -20.98
CA ALA A 30 -9.85 -3.90 -20.35
C ALA A 30 -9.41 -4.02 -18.89
N VAL A 31 -10.01 -4.95 -18.14
CA VAL A 31 -9.61 -5.22 -16.74
C VAL A 31 -8.19 -5.78 -16.69
N ARG A 32 -7.85 -6.74 -17.55
CA ARG A 32 -6.50 -7.31 -17.61
C ARG A 32 -5.46 -6.24 -17.94
N ASN A 33 -5.73 -5.39 -18.92
CA ASN A 33 -4.81 -4.32 -19.32
C ASN A 33 -4.61 -3.30 -18.18
N ALA A 34 -5.67 -2.93 -17.48
CA ALA A 34 -5.59 -2.03 -16.33
C ALA A 34 -4.76 -2.62 -15.18
N VAL A 35 -4.94 -3.91 -14.87
CA VAL A 35 -4.16 -4.63 -13.85
C VAL A 35 -2.67 -4.67 -14.24
N THR A 36 -2.36 -4.98 -15.51
CA THR A 36 -0.98 -5.02 -15.98
C THR A 36 -0.33 -3.63 -15.91
N GLU A 37 -1.03 -2.58 -16.31
CA GLU A 37 -0.51 -1.21 -16.25
C GLU A 37 -0.23 -0.74 -14.81
N ASP A 38 -1.10 -1.09 -13.85
CA ASP A 38 -0.88 -0.76 -12.44
C ASP A 38 0.29 -1.55 -11.85
N ALA A 39 0.44 -2.83 -12.20
CA ALA A 39 1.57 -3.66 -11.81
C ALA A 39 2.91 -3.06 -12.29
N GLU A 40 3.00 -2.71 -13.58
CA GLU A 40 4.20 -2.10 -14.18
C GLU A 40 4.56 -0.76 -13.51
N LYS A 41 3.56 0.05 -13.17
CA LYS A 41 3.78 1.31 -12.44
C LYS A 41 4.32 1.09 -11.03
N ILE A 42 3.83 0.07 -10.33
CA ILE A 42 4.34 -0.28 -9.00
C ILE A 42 5.78 -0.76 -9.13
N ASP A 43 6.07 -1.66 -10.06
CA ASP A 43 7.40 -2.21 -10.28
C ASP A 43 8.43 -1.13 -10.62
N ALA A 44 8.11 -0.24 -11.53
CA ALA A 44 8.99 0.88 -11.90
C ALA A 44 9.32 1.78 -10.69
N ARG A 45 8.34 2.05 -9.83
CA ARG A 45 8.55 2.82 -8.60
C ARG A 45 9.41 2.07 -7.59
N VAL A 46 9.20 0.77 -7.44
CA VAL A 46 9.99 -0.10 -6.57
C VAL A 46 11.46 -0.09 -7.01
N ASP A 47 11.74 -0.24 -8.30
CA ASP A 47 13.09 -0.24 -8.83
C ASP A 47 13.80 1.11 -8.61
N VAL A 48 13.12 2.22 -8.89
CA VAL A 48 13.65 3.56 -8.62
C VAL A 48 13.95 3.75 -7.14
N THR A 49 13.04 3.31 -6.27
CA THR A 49 13.16 3.45 -4.81
C THR A 49 14.31 2.62 -4.26
N LEU A 50 14.48 1.37 -4.70
CA LEU A 50 15.61 0.52 -4.33
C LEU A 50 16.94 1.12 -4.78
N ASN A 51 17.01 1.63 -6.01
CA ASN A 51 18.21 2.28 -6.52
C ASN A 51 18.59 3.52 -5.71
N GLN A 52 17.61 4.34 -5.32
CA GLN A 52 17.83 5.49 -4.45
C GLN A 52 18.29 5.07 -3.05
N LEU A 53 17.69 4.02 -2.49
CA LEU A 53 18.08 3.47 -1.20
C LEU A 53 19.54 3.02 -1.21
N TYR A 54 19.94 2.24 -2.21
CA TYR A 54 21.31 1.72 -2.34
C TYR A 54 22.34 2.81 -2.65
N ALA A 55 21.96 3.83 -3.43
CA ALA A 55 22.84 4.96 -3.71
C ALA A 55 23.10 5.81 -2.46
N ARG A 56 22.07 6.00 -1.62
CA ARG A 56 22.18 6.81 -0.42
C ARG A 56 22.79 6.05 0.77
N TYR A 57 22.54 4.74 0.85
CA TYR A 57 22.96 3.87 1.95
C TYR A 57 23.56 2.57 1.40
N PRO A 58 24.84 2.59 0.98
CA PRO A 58 25.48 1.43 0.35
C PRO A 58 25.44 0.14 1.18
N ASN A 59 25.49 0.26 2.52
CA ASN A 59 25.44 -0.89 3.44
C ASN A 59 24.12 -1.68 3.34
N VAL A 60 23.03 -1.04 2.91
CA VAL A 60 21.74 -1.73 2.71
C VAL A 60 21.81 -2.69 1.53
N ARG A 61 22.75 -2.51 0.61
CA ARG A 61 22.96 -3.46 -0.49
C ARG A 61 23.45 -4.82 0.01
N ASP A 62 24.32 -4.82 1.03
CA ASP A 62 24.78 -6.06 1.65
C ASP A 62 23.64 -6.77 2.40
N LEU A 63 22.77 -5.99 3.06
CA LEU A 63 21.56 -6.51 3.66
C LEU A 63 20.64 -7.15 2.62
N SER A 64 20.43 -6.47 1.50
CA SER A 64 19.63 -6.96 0.39
C SER A 64 20.14 -8.27 -0.19
N SER A 65 21.46 -8.43 -0.31
CA SER A 65 22.07 -9.65 -0.87
C SER A 65 21.89 -10.88 0.03
N ARG A 66 21.62 -10.69 1.32
CA ARG A 66 21.43 -11.76 2.32
C ARG A 66 19.96 -12.03 2.63
N ALA A 67 19.06 -11.16 2.22
CA ALA A 67 17.64 -11.30 2.48
C ALA A 67 17.00 -12.36 1.57
N ALA A 68 16.15 -13.21 2.14
CA ALA A 68 15.34 -14.17 1.41
C ALA A 68 14.30 -13.46 0.51
N GLY A 69 13.83 -12.28 0.94
CA GLY A 69 12.94 -11.44 0.16
C GLY A 69 12.91 -10.01 0.69
N ILE A 70 12.44 -9.08 -0.15
CA ILE A 70 12.37 -7.66 0.17
C ILE A 70 11.01 -7.13 -0.24
N LEU A 71 10.19 -6.68 0.72
CA LEU A 71 9.00 -5.89 0.43
C LEU A 71 9.39 -4.42 0.36
N VAL A 72 9.07 -3.77 -0.74
CA VAL A 72 9.34 -2.34 -0.92
C VAL A 72 8.04 -1.59 -1.12
N ILE A 73 7.81 -0.58 -0.29
CA ILE A 73 6.70 0.37 -0.43
C ILE A 73 7.30 1.74 -0.82
N PRO A 74 7.25 2.10 -2.10
CA PRO A 74 7.91 3.29 -2.62
C PRO A 74 7.39 4.60 -2.04
N LEU A 75 6.12 4.63 -1.69
CA LEU A 75 5.48 5.80 -1.13
C LEU A 75 4.37 5.40 -0.17
N VAL A 76 4.52 5.81 1.07
CA VAL A 76 3.43 5.86 2.05
C VAL A 76 3.08 7.33 2.25
N THR A 77 1.79 7.62 2.15
CA THR A 77 1.26 8.94 2.50
C THR A 77 0.46 8.78 3.79
N GLU A 78 0.84 9.52 4.81
CA GLU A 78 0.13 9.61 6.07
C GLU A 78 -0.42 11.01 6.26
N ALA A 79 -1.65 11.09 6.73
CA ALA A 79 -2.28 12.34 7.09
C ALA A 79 -3.19 12.15 8.30
N GLY A 80 -3.30 13.17 9.14
CA GLY A 80 -4.17 13.10 10.31
C GLY A 80 -4.34 14.43 11.05
N PHE A 81 -5.48 14.49 11.79
CA PHE A 81 -5.86 15.60 12.65
C PHE A 81 -6.48 14.99 13.88
N PHE A 82 -6.37 14.50 14.83
CA PHE A 82 -6.88 13.69 15.92
C PHE A 82 -6.95 12.21 15.57
N TRP A 83 -7.40 11.90 14.35
CA TRP A 83 -7.37 10.59 13.74
C TRP A 83 -6.48 10.70 12.53
N GLY A 84 -5.62 9.73 12.33
CA GLY A 84 -4.72 9.69 11.20
C GLY A 84 -4.68 8.30 10.58
N GLY A 85 -4.30 8.27 9.32
CA GLY A 85 -4.07 7.02 8.62
C GLY A 85 -3.00 7.17 7.57
N GLY A 86 -2.41 6.06 7.20
CA GLY A 86 -1.43 5.96 6.14
C GLY A 86 -1.82 4.89 5.15
N TYR A 87 -1.42 5.10 3.89
CA TYR A 87 -1.61 4.13 2.82
C TYR A 87 -0.45 4.16 1.86
N GLY A 88 -0.06 2.98 1.39
CA GLY A 88 0.94 2.80 0.34
C GLY A 88 0.74 1.48 -0.40
N ARG A 89 1.32 1.38 -1.59
CA ARG A 89 1.39 0.14 -2.37
C ARG A 89 2.82 -0.15 -2.77
N GLY A 90 3.15 -1.42 -2.92
CA GLY A 90 4.47 -1.86 -3.33
C GLY A 90 4.53 -3.30 -3.76
N ALA A 91 5.73 -3.83 -3.92
CA ALA A 91 5.96 -5.18 -4.38
C ALA A 91 6.96 -5.94 -3.51
N LEU A 92 6.72 -7.23 -3.39
CA LEU A 92 7.65 -8.20 -2.81
C LEU A 92 8.59 -8.71 -3.89
N ARG A 93 9.88 -8.50 -3.69
CA ARG A 93 10.96 -8.98 -4.55
C ARG A 93 11.62 -10.21 -3.91
N VAL A 94 11.73 -11.28 -4.66
CA VAL A 94 12.50 -12.48 -4.31
C VAL A 94 13.45 -12.78 -5.47
N ASN A 95 14.72 -12.89 -5.19
CA ASN A 95 15.76 -13.05 -6.21
C ASN A 95 15.70 -11.95 -7.31
N GLY A 96 15.35 -10.73 -6.92
CA GLY A 96 15.24 -9.59 -7.84
C GLY A 96 13.98 -9.55 -8.70
N GLN A 97 13.09 -10.54 -8.58
CA GLN A 97 11.83 -10.61 -9.34
C GLN A 97 10.63 -10.31 -8.45
N THR A 98 9.62 -9.63 -8.99
CA THR A 98 8.35 -9.44 -8.31
C THR A 98 7.61 -10.78 -8.19
N GLN A 99 7.24 -11.12 -6.97
CA GLN A 99 6.43 -12.30 -6.67
C GLN A 99 4.98 -11.94 -6.40
N ASP A 100 4.78 -10.91 -5.60
CA ASP A 100 3.45 -10.48 -5.16
C ASP A 100 3.42 -8.96 -4.98
N TYR A 101 2.21 -8.38 -4.99
CA TYR A 101 1.99 -6.97 -4.67
C TYR A 101 1.26 -6.83 -3.35
N TYR A 102 1.59 -5.78 -2.61
CA TYR A 102 1.02 -5.51 -1.30
C TYR A 102 0.60 -4.06 -1.15
N SER A 103 -0.46 -3.86 -0.40
CA SER A 103 -0.78 -2.56 0.19
C SER A 103 -0.37 -2.56 1.65
N THR A 104 0.02 -1.40 2.15
CA THR A 104 0.13 -1.14 3.58
C THR A 104 -0.90 -0.11 3.99
N ALA A 105 -1.48 -0.30 5.16
CA ALA A 105 -2.38 0.64 5.78
C ALA A 105 -2.07 0.75 7.27
N SER A 106 -2.10 1.98 7.78
CA SER A 106 -2.03 2.26 9.21
C SER A 106 -3.21 3.12 9.63
N ALA A 107 -3.66 2.93 10.86
CA ALA A 107 -4.63 3.79 11.50
C ALA A 107 -4.07 4.17 12.88
N GLY A 108 -4.08 5.43 13.19
CA GLY A 108 -3.60 5.97 14.46
C GLY A 108 -4.54 7.03 15.00
N TYR A 109 -4.52 7.15 16.31
CA TYR A 109 -5.26 8.16 17.02
C TYR A 109 -4.27 8.91 17.93
N GLY A 110 -4.32 10.23 17.91
CA GLY A 110 -3.42 11.07 18.70
C GLY A 110 -3.38 12.52 18.19
N PHE A 111 -2.71 13.39 18.96
CA PHE A 111 -2.46 14.78 18.56
C PHE A 111 -1.37 14.88 17.49
N GLN A 112 -1.65 14.34 16.32
CA GLN A 112 -0.70 14.37 15.20
C GLN A 112 -1.28 15.24 14.10
N PHE A 113 -0.82 16.48 14.04
CA PHE A 113 -1.18 17.40 12.97
C PHE A 113 -0.20 17.25 11.81
N GLY A 114 -0.71 17.06 10.62
CA GLY A 114 0.09 17.18 9.42
C GLY A 114 -0.06 16.02 8.47
N ALA A 115 0.70 16.13 7.40
CA ALA A 115 0.90 15.08 6.42
C ALA A 115 2.39 14.80 6.27
N GLN A 116 2.74 13.55 6.05
CA GLN A 116 4.09 13.13 5.71
C GLN A 116 4.08 12.07 4.64
N GLN A 117 5.19 11.98 3.94
CA GLN A 117 5.45 10.93 2.98
C GLN A 117 6.80 10.29 3.29
N TYR A 118 6.89 8.99 3.10
CA TYR A 118 8.12 8.24 3.26
C TYR A 118 8.07 6.96 2.44
N SER A 119 9.25 6.38 2.28
CA SER A 119 9.42 5.04 1.72
C SER A 119 9.88 4.10 2.81
N HIS A 120 9.52 2.82 2.71
CA HIS A 120 10.13 1.81 3.56
C HIS A 120 10.34 0.49 2.82
N ALA A 121 11.29 -0.29 3.31
CA ALA A 121 11.57 -1.63 2.86
C ALA A 121 11.65 -2.58 4.05
N LEU A 122 11.04 -3.75 3.94
CA LEU A 122 11.17 -4.86 4.88
C LEU A 122 12.07 -5.91 4.25
N PHE A 123 13.18 -6.20 4.91
CA PHE A 123 14.12 -7.25 4.51
C PHE A 123 13.83 -8.48 5.36
N PHE A 124 13.34 -9.53 4.75
CA PHE A 124 13.13 -10.82 5.40
C PHE A 124 14.45 -11.59 5.39
N MET A 125 15.09 -11.69 6.55
CA MET A 125 16.44 -12.24 6.66
C MET A 125 16.46 -13.76 6.68
N THR A 126 15.30 -14.40 6.85
CA THR A 126 15.14 -15.86 6.85
C THR A 126 14.01 -16.27 5.91
N GLU A 127 14.13 -17.46 5.32
CA GLU A 127 13.03 -18.05 4.51
C GLU A 127 11.75 -18.19 5.35
N GLN A 128 11.88 -18.55 6.63
CA GLN A 128 10.74 -18.70 7.52
C GLN A 128 9.97 -17.38 7.69
N SER A 129 10.67 -16.26 7.94
CA SER A 129 10.01 -14.97 8.10
C SER A 129 9.33 -14.49 6.79
N LEU A 130 9.92 -14.81 5.65
CA LEU A 130 9.32 -14.55 4.34
C LEU A 130 8.05 -15.39 4.13
N GLU A 131 8.08 -16.67 4.47
CA GLU A 131 6.96 -17.58 4.33
C GLU A 131 5.81 -17.17 5.27
N ASP A 132 6.10 -16.91 6.54
CA ASP A 132 5.12 -16.43 7.52
C ASP A 132 4.43 -15.14 7.04
N PHE A 133 5.20 -14.21 6.46
CA PHE A 133 4.64 -13.02 5.83
C PHE A 133 3.70 -13.34 4.68
N ARG A 134 4.11 -14.22 3.75
CA ARG A 134 3.32 -14.57 2.57
C ARG A 134 2.06 -15.36 2.86
N MET A 135 2.08 -16.18 3.91
CA MET A 135 0.94 -17.00 4.34
C MET A 135 -0.08 -16.23 5.16
N SER A 136 0.29 -15.10 5.72
CA SER A 136 -0.61 -14.27 6.53
C SER A 136 -1.57 -13.48 5.64
N PRO A 137 -2.88 -13.56 5.85
CA PRO A 137 -3.87 -12.77 5.10
C PRO A 137 -3.85 -11.28 5.44
N GLY A 138 -3.05 -10.88 6.43
CA GLY A 138 -2.91 -9.50 6.87
C GLY A 138 -1.85 -9.41 7.95
N TRP A 139 -0.59 -9.39 7.51
CA TRP A 139 0.57 -9.36 8.39
C TRP A 139 0.76 -7.97 9.02
N ALA A 140 1.04 -7.93 10.31
CA ALA A 140 1.30 -6.70 11.05
C ALA A 140 2.71 -6.70 11.64
N LEU A 141 3.46 -5.67 11.33
CA LEU A 141 4.76 -5.44 11.98
C LEU A 141 4.52 -5.26 13.48
N SER A 142 5.36 -5.80 14.32
CA SER A 142 5.22 -5.85 15.80
C SER A 142 4.17 -6.79 16.38
N GLY A 143 3.25 -7.31 15.58
CA GLY A 143 2.28 -8.32 16.03
C GLY A 143 2.68 -9.74 15.63
N ASP A 144 3.20 -9.88 14.43
CA ASP A 144 3.44 -11.18 13.78
C ASP A 144 4.93 -11.55 13.68
N ALA A 145 5.85 -10.60 13.90
CA ALA A 145 7.29 -10.89 13.84
C ALA A 145 8.13 -9.97 14.73
N GLU A 146 9.26 -10.51 15.19
CA GLU A 146 10.35 -9.72 15.76
C GLU A 146 11.06 -8.96 14.63
N TYR A 147 11.30 -7.66 14.82
CA TYR A 147 11.92 -6.83 13.81
C TYR A 147 12.88 -5.80 14.41
N THR A 148 13.82 -5.34 13.58
CA THR A 148 14.67 -4.18 13.88
C THR A 148 14.28 -3.03 12.94
N LEU A 149 14.00 -1.85 13.52
CA LEU A 149 13.71 -0.64 12.77
C LEU A 149 14.97 0.21 12.59
N LEU A 150 15.35 0.44 11.36
CA LEU A 150 16.42 1.36 10.97
C LEU A 150 15.80 2.60 10.31
N SER A 151 15.94 3.74 10.94
CA SER A 151 15.44 5.02 10.41
C SER A 151 16.47 6.11 10.58
N GLY A 152 16.60 6.99 9.55
CA GLY A 152 17.56 8.10 9.57
C GLY A 152 18.97 7.69 9.14
N GLY A 153 19.78 8.72 8.81
CA GLY A 153 21.05 8.54 8.11
C GLY A 153 22.16 7.83 8.88
N GLU A 154 22.22 7.97 10.20
CA GLU A 154 23.30 7.39 11.01
C GLU A 154 23.01 5.95 11.42
N SER A 155 21.80 5.64 11.82
CA SER A 155 21.38 4.27 12.13
C SER A 155 21.50 3.35 10.91
N LEU A 156 21.10 3.83 9.76
CA LEU A 156 21.24 3.10 8.48
C LEU A 156 22.70 2.83 8.09
N ARG A 157 23.65 3.63 8.58
CA ARG A 157 25.09 3.45 8.30
C ARG A 157 25.79 2.55 9.30
N ALA A 158 25.36 2.54 10.55
CA ALA A 158 26.08 1.86 11.64
C ALA A 158 25.55 0.45 11.94
N GLU A 159 24.25 0.20 11.81
CA GLU A 159 23.61 -0.97 12.40
C GLU A 159 23.16 -2.04 11.39
N THR A 160 23.18 -1.76 10.09
CA THR A 160 22.73 -2.69 9.05
C THR A 160 23.47 -4.03 9.01
N THR A 161 24.67 -4.08 9.55
CA THR A 161 25.50 -5.28 9.51
C THR A 161 25.34 -6.18 10.76
N THR A 162 24.80 -5.63 11.84
CA THR A 162 24.69 -6.31 13.15
C THR A 162 23.27 -6.73 13.54
N ALA A 163 22.27 -6.35 12.75
CA ALA A 163 20.88 -6.71 13.05
C ALA A 163 20.66 -8.23 12.84
N LEU A 164 20.34 -8.91 13.94
CA LEU A 164 20.07 -10.37 13.95
C LEU A 164 18.57 -10.69 13.88
N ALA A 165 17.71 -9.68 13.81
CA ALA A 165 16.27 -9.88 13.74
C ALA A 165 15.87 -10.57 12.42
N PRO A 166 14.84 -11.44 12.45
CA PRO A 166 14.35 -12.12 11.25
C PRO A 166 13.77 -11.17 10.21
N VAL A 167 13.32 -9.98 10.63
CA VAL A 167 12.87 -8.91 9.74
C VAL A 167 13.60 -7.61 10.08
N ILE A 168 14.15 -6.94 9.09
CA ILE A 168 14.77 -5.62 9.23
C ILE A 168 13.95 -4.62 8.42
N ALA A 169 13.41 -3.64 9.10
CA ALA A 169 12.61 -2.58 8.50
C ALA A 169 13.47 -1.31 8.31
N VAL A 170 13.54 -0.81 7.11
CA VAL A 170 14.31 0.39 6.75
C VAL A 170 13.35 1.48 6.28
N VAL A 171 13.33 2.62 6.98
CA VAL A 171 12.52 3.79 6.64
C VAL A 171 13.41 4.92 6.12
N PHE A 172 13.06 5.48 4.98
CA PHE A 172 13.87 6.50 4.30
C PHE A 172 13.02 7.45 3.44
N GLY A 173 13.63 8.48 2.88
CA GLY A 173 12.94 9.40 1.97
C GLY A 173 11.84 10.24 2.63
N GLN A 174 11.97 10.52 3.92
CA GLN A 174 10.96 11.24 4.68
C GLN A 174 10.83 12.69 4.22
N SER A 175 9.60 13.15 4.04
CA SER A 175 9.24 14.53 3.74
C SER A 175 7.90 14.89 4.38
N GLY A 176 7.74 16.16 4.79
CA GLY A 176 6.52 16.65 5.42
C GLY A 176 6.76 17.31 6.77
N LEU A 177 5.68 17.71 7.43
CA LEU A 177 5.71 18.47 8.70
C LEU A 177 5.70 17.58 9.96
N LYS A 178 5.57 16.28 9.81
CA LYS A 178 5.54 15.33 10.93
C LYS A 178 6.94 14.81 11.22
N PHE A 179 7.36 14.86 12.47
CA PHE A 179 8.66 14.36 12.91
C PHE A 179 8.53 12.94 13.47
N GLY A 180 9.41 12.05 13.03
CA GLY A 180 9.46 10.66 13.46
C GLY A 180 8.46 9.78 12.71
N VAL A 181 8.94 8.75 12.04
CA VAL A 181 8.14 7.73 11.41
C VAL A 181 8.21 6.48 12.27
N SER A 182 7.05 6.00 12.70
CA SER A 182 6.89 4.64 13.20
C SER A 182 6.11 3.85 12.17
N ILE A 183 6.61 2.69 11.83
CA ILE A 183 5.86 1.71 11.02
C ILE A 183 5.20 0.64 11.88
N GLU A 184 5.23 0.82 13.21
CA GLU A 184 4.48 -0.02 14.14
C GLU A 184 2.98 0.09 13.88
N GLY A 185 2.30 -1.05 13.91
CA GLY A 185 0.87 -1.12 13.64
C GLY A 185 0.48 -0.98 12.16
N GLN A 186 1.45 -0.94 11.25
CA GLN A 186 1.15 -1.07 9.82
C GLN A 186 0.73 -2.50 9.48
N LYS A 187 -0.39 -2.61 8.79
CA LYS A 187 -0.91 -3.87 8.27
C LYS A 187 -0.61 -3.99 6.79
N TYR A 188 -0.04 -5.11 6.40
CA TYR A 188 0.28 -5.43 5.01
C TYR A 188 -0.71 -6.47 4.50
N THR A 189 -1.29 -6.20 3.34
CA THR A 189 -2.27 -7.09 2.72
C THR A 189 -1.90 -7.30 1.26
N ARG A 190 -1.91 -8.55 0.81
CA ARG A 190 -1.69 -8.88 -0.60
C ARG A 190 -2.80 -8.29 -1.45
N ILE A 191 -2.44 -7.72 -2.59
CA ILE A 191 -3.37 -7.13 -3.55
C ILE A 191 -3.13 -7.68 -4.96
N ILE A 192 -4.14 -7.56 -5.79
CA ILE A 192 -4.04 -7.66 -7.24
C ILE A 192 -4.01 -6.22 -7.73
N PRO A 193 -2.90 -5.75 -8.33
CA PRO A 193 -2.75 -4.36 -8.73
C PRO A 193 -3.68 -3.97 -9.88
#